data_1cab2ad842d7fbd468a9e30f8bef65fa
#
_entry.id   1cab2ad842d7fbd468a9e30f8bef65fa
#
_cell.length_a   1.000
_cell.length_b   1.000
_cell.length_c   1.000
_cell.angle_alpha   90.00
_cell.angle_beta   90.00
_cell.angle_gamma   90.00
#
_symmetry.space_group_name_H-M   'P 1'
#
loop_
_entity.id
_entity.type
_entity.pdbx_description
1 polymer ?
#
loop_
_entity_poly.entity_id
_entity_poly.type
_entity_poly.pdbx_seq_one_letter_code
_entity_poly.pdbx_strand_id
1 'polypeptide(L)'
;DSLTVEENIALPLREHTKLADDIIKIIIKLKLSLVGLRGYESHYPSQISGGMRKRVGLARAIALDPDIVFYDEPTSGLDPVVGGAIDKLVKDLSTKLAITSVVITHDMQSVFGIADRIAMIHKGEIVEVGARDEIRNSSNPTIQQFIHGSPVGPIDFFKEDIGIAEALGL
;
A
#
# COMPACT_ATOMS: atom_id res chain seq x y z
N ASP A 1 14.64 -7.91 9.23
CA ASP A 1 14.84 -7.38 10.60
C ASP A 1 16.30 -7.39 11.06
N SER A 2 17.16 -8.25 10.48
CA SER A 2 18.60 -8.34 10.81
C SER A 2 19.48 -7.28 10.12
N LEU A 3 18.94 -6.57 9.15
CA LEU A 3 19.63 -5.53 8.39
C LEU A 3 19.24 -4.14 8.90
N THR A 4 20.18 -3.19 8.86
CA THR A 4 19.91 -1.78 9.11
C THR A 4 19.01 -1.18 8.02
N VAL A 5 18.54 0.05 8.23
CA VAL A 5 17.78 0.81 7.23
C VAL A 5 18.58 0.97 5.93
N GLU A 6 19.85 1.34 6.04
CA GLU A 6 20.76 1.45 4.89
C GLU A 6 20.90 0.13 4.14
N GLU A 7 21.17 -0.96 4.86
CA GLU A 7 21.34 -2.29 4.28
C GLU A 7 20.08 -2.82 3.61
N ASN A 8 18.88 -2.53 4.16
CA ASN A 8 17.62 -2.87 3.53
C ASN A 8 17.44 -2.21 2.16
N ILE A 9 17.86 -0.96 2.00
CA ILE A 9 17.76 -0.22 0.73
C ILE A 9 18.91 -0.60 -0.20
N ALA A 10 20.10 -0.91 0.34
CA ALA A 10 21.25 -1.37 -0.43
C ALA A 10 21.03 -2.73 -1.10
N LEU A 11 20.25 -3.61 -0.47
CA LEU A 11 20.08 -5.00 -0.90
C LEU A 11 19.72 -5.13 -2.38
N PRO A 12 18.60 -4.54 -2.89
CA PRO A 12 18.27 -4.64 -4.30
C PRO A 12 19.33 -4.01 -5.21
N LEU A 13 19.99 -2.95 -4.78
CA LEU A 13 21.05 -2.32 -5.58
C LEU A 13 22.26 -3.23 -5.74
N ARG A 14 22.69 -3.93 -4.67
CA ARG A 14 23.80 -4.88 -4.71
C ARG A 14 23.49 -6.14 -5.50
N GLU A 15 22.24 -6.63 -5.43
CA GLU A 15 21.83 -7.86 -6.11
C GLU A 15 21.64 -7.65 -7.61
N HIS A 16 21.13 -6.48 -8.03
CA HIS A 16 20.72 -6.26 -9.42
C HIS A 16 21.60 -5.28 -10.19
N THR A 17 22.63 -4.70 -9.56
CA THR A 17 23.55 -3.77 -10.22
C THR A 17 25.02 -4.10 -9.91
N LYS A 18 25.92 -3.48 -10.68
CA LYS A 18 27.39 -3.54 -10.46
C LYS A 18 27.92 -2.18 -9.97
N LEU A 19 27.08 -1.40 -9.28
CA LEU A 19 27.46 -0.08 -8.79
C LEU A 19 28.50 -0.19 -7.65
N ALA A 20 29.43 0.74 -7.62
CA ALA A 20 30.39 0.85 -6.52
C ALA A 20 29.69 1.26 -5.22
N ASP A 21 30.22 0.84 -4.06
CA ASP A 21 29.58 1.06 -2.75
C ASP A 21 29.38 2.54 -2.39
N ASP A 22 30.23 3.42 -2.84
CA ASP A 22 30.10 4.87 -2.65
C ASP A 22 28.90 5.44 -3.43
N ILE A 23 28.66 4.95 -4.65
CA ILE A 23 27.46 5.31 -5.44
C ILE A 23 26.20 4.76 -4.78
N ILE A 24 26.21 3.52 -4.31
CA ILE A 24 25.10 2.92 -3.57
C ILE A 24 24.75 3.78 -2.35
N LYS A 25 25.73 4.22 -1.57
CA LYS A 25 25.51 5.10 -0.41
C LYS A 25 24.86 6.44 -0.79
N ILE A 26 25.24 7.02 -1.93
CA ILE A 26 24.60 8.25 -2.43
C ILE A 26 23.13 8.00 -2.76
N ILE A 27 22.84 6.91 -3.49
CA ILE A 27 21.47 6.53 -3.83
C ILE A 27 20.64 6.33 -2.56
N ILE A 28 21.12 5.60 -1.57
CA ILE A 28 20.44 5.36 -0.30
C ILE A 28 20.06 6.68 0.39
N LYS A 29 21.01 7.59 0.52
CA LYS A 29 20.75 8.91 1.13
C LYS A 29 19.69 9.69 0.38
N LEU A 30 19.69 9.63 -0.96
CA LEU A 30 18.69 10.24 -1.80
C LEU A 30 17.31 9.60 -1.55
N LYS A 31 17.20 8.26 -1.57
CA LYS A 31 15.94 7.56 -1.35
C LYS A 31 15.38 7.79 0.06
N LEU A 32 16.23 7.76 1.09
CA LEU A 32 15.83 8.11 2.46
C LEU A 32 15.36 9.56 2.59
N SER A 33 16.00 10.48 1.89
CA SER A 33 15.55 11.88 1.85
C SER A 33 14.15 12.02 1.24
N LEU A 34 13.87 11.28 0.15
CA LEU A 34 12.54 11.29 -0.52
C LEU A 34 11.42 10.82 0.41
N VAL A 35 11.69 9.89 1.32
CA VAL A 35 10.71 9.37 2.28
C VAL A 35 10.79 10.04 3.66
N GLY A 36 11.61 11.10 3.81
CA GLY A 36 11.74 11.86 5.06
C GLY A 36 12.41 11.10 6.20
N LEU A 37 13.39 10.22 5.89
CA LEU A 37 14.13 9.40 6.85
C LEU A 37 15.65 9.64 6.82
N ARG A 38 16.07 10.83 6.42
CA ARG A 38 17.49 11.21 6.47
C ARG A 38 18.02 11.15 7.90
N GLY A 39 19.17 10.52 8.10
CA GLY A 39 19.81 10.37 9.41
C GLY A 39 19.44 9.07 10.15
N TYR A 40 18.59 8.21 9.55
CA TYR A 40 18.20 6.93 10.13
C TYR A 40 18.94 5.72 9.50
N GLU A 41 19.98 5.96 8.73
CA GLU A 41 20.70 4.96 7.94
C GLU A 41 21.17 3.76 8.78
N SER A 42 21.76 4.04 9.96
CA SER A 42 22.35 3.03 10.87
C SER A 42 21.33 2.36 11.81
N HIS A 43 20.06 2.80 11.82
CA HIS A 43 19.05 2.22 12.70
C HIS A 43 18.56 0.86 12.19
N TYR A 44 18.20 -0.01 13.12
CA TYR A 44 17.51 -1.25 12.82
C TYR A 44 15.98 -1.03 12.74
N PRO A 45 15.24 -1.84 11.99
CA PRO A 45 13.76 -1.76 11.93
C PRO A 45 13.08 -1.82 13.30
N SER A 46 13.67 -2.52 14.28
CA SER A 46 13.19 -2.58 15.66
C SER A 46 13.32 -1.27 16.45
N GLN A 47 14.16 -0.36 15.99
CA GLN A 47 14.46 0.93 16.66
C GLN A 47 13.64 2.10 16.11
N ILE A 48 12.79 1.85 15.11
CA ILE A 48 11.98 2.88 14.44
C ILE A 48 10.49 2.56 14.53
N SER A 49 9.64 3.58 14.38
CA SER A 49 8.17 3.42 14.45
C SER A 49 7.60 2.61 13.28
N GLY A 50 6.35 2.15 13.40
CA GLY A 50 5.65 1.43 12.33
C GLY A 50 5.57 2.23 11.03
N GLY A 51 5.20 3.51 11.12
CA GLY A 51 5.18 4.41 9.96
C GLY A 51 6.56 4.65 9.34
N MET A 52 7.62 4.70 10.15
CA MET A 52 8.99 4.78 9.63
C MET A 52 9.39 3.48 8.93
N ARG A 53 9.02 2.30 9.45
CA ARG A 53 9.26 1.03 8.77
C ARG A 53 8.57 0.97 7.40
N LYS A 54 7.32 1.43 7.30
CA LYS A 54 6.60 1.53 6.02
C LYS A 54 7.36 2.44 5.03
N ARG A 55 7.85 3.61 5.49
CA ARG A 55 8.66 4.52 4.66
C ARG A 55 10.01 3.92 4.22
N VAL A 56 10.66 3.13 5.06
CA VAL A 56 11.84 2.34 4.64
C VAL A 56 11.48 1.34 3.54
N GLY A 57 10.34 0.65 3.67
CA GLY A 57 9.80 -0.23 2.63
C GLY A 57 9.60 0.50 1.29
N LEU A 58 9.02 1.72 1.33
CA LEU A 58 8.86 2.58 0.15
C LEU A 58 10.21 2.94 -0.47
N ALA A 59 11.19 3.39 0.35
CA ALA A 59 12.53 3.73 -0.13
C ALA A 59 13.23 2.54 -0.80
N ARG A 60 13.07 1.33 -0.23
CA ARG A 60 13.61 0.09 -0.81
C ARG A 60 12.92 -0.25 -2.13
N ALA A 61 11.60 -0.13 -2.21
CA ALA A 61 10.83 -0.41 -3.43
C ALA A 61 11.25 0.48 -4.61
N ILE A 62 11.60 1.74 -4.34
CA ILE A 62 12.03 2.70 -5.37
C ILE A 62 13.56 2.77 -5.54
N ALA A 63 14.34 1.89 -4.91
CA ALA A 63 15.80 1.96 -4.93
C ALA A 63 16.38 1.84 -6.35
N LEU A 64 15.77 1.01 -7.19
CA LEU A 64 16.18 0.73 -8.57
C LEU A 64 15.51 1.63 -9.62
N ASP A 65 14.83 2.70 -9.21
CA ASP A 65 14.05 3.58 -10.09
C ASP A 65 13.09 2.81 -11.03
N PRO A 66 12.17 2.00 -10.48
CA PRO A 66 11.26 1.18 -11.28
C PRO A 66 10.19 2.02 -11.97
N ASP A 67 9.70 1.55 -13.12
CA ASP A 67 8.56 2.16 -13.83
C ASP A 67 7.22 1.86 -13.13
N ILE A 68 7.12 0.72 -12.43
CA ILE A 68 5.90 0.25 -11.76
C ILE A 68 6.25 -0.21 -10.33
N VAL A 69 5.45 0.22 -9.36
CA VAL A 69 5.53 -0.25 -7.96
C VAL A 69 4.19 -0.78 -7.49
N PHE A 70 4.21 -1.95 -6.88
CA PHE A 70 3.06 -2.55 -6.20
C PHE A 70 3.16 -2.30 -4.70
N TYR A 71 2.10 -1.78 -4.13
CA TYR A 71 1.95 -1.55 -2.69
C TYR A 71 0.82 -2.43 -2.17
N ASP A 72 1.15 -3.34 -1.26
CA ASP A 72 0.18 -4.21 -0.61
C ASP A 72 -0.09 -3.71 0.82
N GLU A 73 -1.31 -3.21 1.05
CA GLU A 73 -1.76 -2.65 2.33
C GLU A 73 -0.73 -1.68 2.96
N PRO A 74 -0.35 -0.59 2.25
CA PRO A 74 0.75 0.27 2.72
C PRO A 74 0.43 0.98 4.05
N THR A 75 -0.82 1.23 4.36
CA THR A 75 -1.29 1.95 5.55
C THR A 75 -1.74 1.02 6.69
N SER A 76 -1.79 -0.30 6.44
CA SER A 76 -2.28 -1.27 7.43
C SER A 76 -1.49 -1.22 8.73
N GLY A 77 -2.21 -1.23 9.86
CA GLY A 77 -1.65 -1.20 11.22
C GLY A 77 -1.13 0.17 11.66
N LEU A 78 -1.47 1.24 10.94
CA LEU A 78 -1.16 2.62 11.30
C LEU A 78 -2.42 3.36 11.76
N ASP A 79 -2.23 4.39 12.58
CA ASP A 79 -3.31 5.33 12.87
C ASP A 79 -3.68 6.16 11.62
N PRO A 80 -4.90 6.75 11.57
CA PRO A 80 -5.37 7.46 10.38
C PRO A 80 -4.49 8.64 9.93
N VAL A 81 -3.82 9.32 10.86
CA VAL A 81 -2.96 10.48 10.54
C VAL A 81 -1.67 10.00 9.86
N VAL A 82 -1.04 8.98 10.44
CA VAL A 82 0.18 8.39 9.87
C VAL A 82 -0.16 7.66 8.55
N GLY A 83 -1.30 6.97 8.48
CA GLY A 83 -1.80 6.36 7.24
C GLY A 83 -1.94 7.38 6.11
N GLY A 84 -2.64 8.50 6.37
CA GLY A 84 -2.79 9.59 5.41
C GLY A 84 -1.46 10.21 4.97
N ALA A 85 -0.45 10.25 5.86
CA ALA A 85 0.89 10.69 5.49
C ALA A 85 1.62 9.71 4.55
N ILE A 86 1.39 8.39 4.71
CA ILE A 86 1.90 7.37 3.80
C ILE A 86 1.21 7.47 2.44
N ASP A 87 -0.11 7.63 2.39
CA ASP A 87 -0.88 7.81 1.15
C ASP A 87 -0.38 9.01 0.36
N LYS A 88 -0.23 10.14 1.04
CA LYS A 88 0.34 11.35 0.43
C LYS A 88 1.74 11.08 -0.12
N LEU A 89 2.58 10.35 0.62
CA LEU A 89 3.94 10.03 0.18
C LEU A 89 3.91 9.14 -1.07
N VAL A 90 3.05 8.11 -1.12
CA VAL A 90 2.87 7.25 -2.31
C VAL A 90 2.48 8.10 -3.53
N LYS A 91 1.49 8.99 -3.38
CA LYS A 91 1.07 9.89 -4.46
C LYS A 91 2.17 10.86 -4.90
N ASP A 92 2.90 11.44 -3.95
CA ASP A 92 4.03 12.36 -4.22
C ASP A 92 5.16 11.64 -4.97
N LEU A 93 5.50 10.41 -4.58
CA LEU A 93 6.52 9.59 -5.25
C LEU A 93 6.08 9.22 -6.67
N SER A 94 4.84 8.78 -6.85
CA SER A 94 4.27 8.48 -8.17
C SER A 94 4.39 9.68 -9.12
N THR A 95 4.01 10.87 -8.65
CA THR A 95 4.05 12.09 -9.47
C THR A 95 5.47 12.57 -9.74
N LYS A 96 6.33 12.64 -8.70
CA LYS A 96 7.68 13.21 -8.82
C LYS A 96 8.65 12.33 -9.59
N LEU A 97 8.48 11.02 -9.47
CA LEU A 97 9.35 10.03 -10.11
C LEU A 97 8.74 9.42 -11.37
N ALA A 98 7.53 9.86 -11.77
CA ALA A 98 6.76 9.34 -12.90
C ALA A 98 6.54 7.80 -12.83
N ILE A 99 6.35 7.28 -11.61
CA ILE A 99 6.14 5.85 -11.35
C ILE A 99 4.64 5.52 -11.48
N THR A 100 4.33 4.43 -12.17
CA THR A 100 2.99 3.83 -12.11
C THR A 100 2.82 3.08 -10.79
N SER A 101 1.91 3.55 -9.94
CA SER A 101 1.63 2.95 -8.64
C SER A 101 0.39 2.09 -8.69
N VAL A 102 0.50 0.81 -8.32
CA VAL A 102 -0.62 -0.11 -8.11
C VAL A 102 -0.76 -0.34 -6.62
N VAL A 103 -1.85 0.15 -6.02
CA VAL A 103 -2.10 0.05 -4.58
C VAL A 103 -3.23 -0.93 -4.33
N ILE A 104 -2.95 -1.98 -3.56
CA ILE A 104 -3.94 -2.93 -3.07
C ILE A 104 -4.31 -2.52 -1.64
N THR A 105 -5.56 -2.22 -1.40
CA THR A 105 -6.05 -1.87 -0.07
C THR A 105 -7.58 -2.02 0.03
N HIS A 106 -8.07 -2.22 1.24
CA HIS A 106 -9.49 -2.20 1.57
C HIS A 106 -9.92 -0.87 2.23
N ASP A 107 -8.99 0.05 2.45
CA ASP A 107 -9.28 1.36 3.05
C ASP A 107 -9.84 2.33 1.99
N MET A 108 -11.14 2.56 2.03
CA MET A 108 -11.82 3.45 1.09
C MET A 108 -11.37 4.91 1.20
N GLN A 109 -10.91 5.33 2.36
CA GLN A 109 -10.37 6.69 2.54
C GLN A 109 -9.06 6.84 1.75
N SER A 110 -8.15 5.88 1.87
CA SER A 110 -6.93 5.82 1.05
C SER A 110 -7.27 5.74 -0.43
N VAL A 111 -8.16 4.81 -0.84
CA VAL A 111 -8.56 4.65 -2.26
C VAL A 111 -9.01 5.96 -2.86
N PHE A 112 -10.01 6.63 -2.25
CA PHE A 112 -10.54 7.88 -2.79
C PHE A 112 -9.60 9.09 -2.60
N GLY A 113 -8.61 8.98 -1.72
CA GLY A 113 -7.59 10.00 -1.50
C GLY A 113 -6.53 10.06 -2.60
N ILE A 114 -6.06 8.91 -3.07
CA ILE A 114 -4.88 8.84 -3.92
C ILE A 114 -5.10 8.27 -5.33
N ALA A 115 -6.13 7.43 -5.52
CA ALA A 115 -6.33 6.74 -6.80
C ALA A 115 -6.80 7.67 -7.92
N ASP A 116 -6.27 7.47 -9.13
CA ASP A 116 -6.78 8.05 -10.37
C ASP A 116 -7.80 7.11 -11.01
N ARG A 117 -7.55 5.80 -10.94
CA ARG A 117 -8.46 4.72 -11.37
C ARG A 117 -8.57 3.67 -10.28
N ILE A 118 -9.72 3.04 -10.19
CA ILE A 118 -10.04 2.02 -9.19
C ILE A 118 -10.54 0.77 -9.91
N ALA A 119 -10.03 -0.40 -9.48
CA ALA A 119 -10.57 -1.70 -9.85
C ALA A 119 -11.07 -2.39 -8.58
N MET A 120 -12.33 -2.76 -8.52
CA MET A 120 -12.86 -3.56 -7.41
C MET A 120 -12.79 -5.04 -7.76
N ILE A 121 -12.18 -5.82 -6.84
CA ILE A 121 -12.08 -7.27 -6.96
C ILE A 121 -12.97 -7.91 -5.88
N HIS A 122 -13.80 -8.87 -6.29
CA HIS A 122 -14.61 -9.69 -5.39
C HIS A 122 -14.64 -11.14 -5.88
N LYS A 123 -14.39 -12.10 -5.00
CA LYS A 123 -14.34 -13.56 -5.31
C LYS A 123 -13.43 -13.91 -6.50
N GLY A 124 -12.29 -13.21 -6.62
CA GLY A 124 -11.29 -13.45 -7.68
C GLY A 124 -11.63 -12.81 -9.04
N GLU A 125 -12.74 -12.09 -9.14
CA GLU A 125 -13.16 -11.42 -10.37
C GLU A 125 -13.15 -9.89 -10.22
N ILE A 126 -12.87 -9.19 -11.32
CA ILE A 126 -12.98 -7.74 -11.38
C ILE A 126 -14.47 -7.40 -11.56
N VAL A 127 -15.06 -6.76 -10.54
CA VAL A 127 -16.47 -6.35 -10.54
C VAL A 127 -16.69 -5.12 -11.44
N GLU A 128 -15.81 -4.14 -11.32
CA GLU A 128 -15.85 -2.91 -12.11
C GLU A 128 -14.49 -2.21 -12.11
N VAL A 129 -14.18 -1.48 -13.17
CA VAL A 129 -12.99 -0.63 -13.29
C VAL A 129 -13.40 0.72 -13.84
N GLY A 130 -12.99 1.80 -13.18
CA GLY A 130 -13.33 3.14 -13.63
C GLY A 130 -12.46 4.21 -13.02
N ALA A 131 -12.70 5.47 -13.43
CA ALA A 131 -12.16 6.62 -12.75
C ALA A 131 -12.72 6.70 -11.31
N ARG A 132 -12.02 7.40 -10.43
CA ARG A 132 -12.41 7.54 -9.02
C ARG A 132 -13.88 7.96 -8.84
N ASP A 133 -14.33 8.96 -9.60
CA ASP A 133 -15.69 9.49 -9.46
C ASP A 133 -16.75 8.55 -10.09
N GLU A 134 -16.39 7.78 -11.11
CA GLU A 134 -17.24 6.74 -11.69
C GLU A 134 -17.52 5.64 -10.67
N ILE A 135 -16.47 5.12 -10.04
CA ILE A 135 -16.61 4.08 -9.01
C ILE A 135 -17.39 4.60 -7.79
N ARG A 136 -17.13 5.84 -7.36
CA ARG A 136 -17.88 6.44 -6.24
C ARG A 136 -19.38 6.52 -6.50
N ASN A 137 -19.77 6.83 -7.73
CA ASN A 137 -21.16 6.99 -8.14
C ASN A 137 -21.74 5.75 -8.87
N SER A 138 -21.04 4.62 -8.81
CA SER A 138 -21.49 3.39 -9.44
C SER A 138 -22.88 2.98 -8.92
N SER A 139 -23.75 2.50 -9.81
CA SER A 139 -25.03 1.91 -9.43
C SER A 139 -24.93 0.45 -9.02
N ASN A 140 -23.72 -0.14 -9.07
CA ASN A 140 -23.50 -1.54 -8.69
C ASN A 140 -23.65 -1.71 -7.18
N PRO A 141 -24.61 -2.52 -6.70
CA PRO A 141 -24.88 -2.66 -5.27
C PRO A 141 -23.71 -3.28 -4.49
N THR A 142 -22.89 -4.11 -5.14
CA THR A 142 -21.69 -4.70 -4.52
C THR A 142 -20.65 -3.61 -4.22
N ILE A 143 -20.45 -2.69 -5.15
CA ILE A 143 -19.53 -1.55 -4.99
C ILE A 143 -20.05 -0.62 -3.90
N GLN A 144 -21.32 -0.26 -3.93
CA GLN A 144 -21.90 0.62 -2.92
C GLN A 144 -21.86 0.02 -1.52
N GLN A 145 -22.13 -1.29 -1.40
CA GLN A 145 -21.98 -1.99 -0.13
C GLN A 145 -20.55 -1.86 0.42
N PHE A 146 -19.55 -2.08 -0.43
CA PHE A 146 -18.14 -2.02 -0.03
C PHE A 146 -17.71 -0.60 0.35
N ILE A 147 -18.08 0.40 -0.45
CA ILE A 147 -17.76 1.81 -0.20
C ILE A 147 -18.33 2.29 1.15
N HIS A 148 -19.56 1.88 1.47
CA HIS A 148 -20.23 2.31 2.69
C HIS A 148 -19.99 1.41 3.90
N GLY A 149 -19.28 0.28 3.71
CA GLY A 149 -19.07 -0.73 4.78
C GLY A 149 -20.40 -1.30 5.31
N SER A 150 -21.43 -1.41 4.44
CA SER A 150 -22.74 -1.90 4.85
C SER A 150 -22.68 -3.41 5.17
N PRO A 151 -23.20 -3.85 6.33
CA PRO A 151 -23.26 -5.28 6.64
C PRO A 151 -24.32 -6.02 5.82
N VAL A 152 -25.23 -5.30 5.18
CA VAL A 152 -26.33 -5.85 4.37
C VAL A 152 -26.12 -5.51 2.91
N GLY A 153 -26.15 -6.53 2.03
CA GLY A 153 -25.99 -6.36 0.60
C GLY A 153 -25.57 -7.65 -0.12
N PRO A 154 -25.12 -7.55 -1.38
CA PRO A 154 -24.71 -8.70 -2.19
C PRO A 154 -23.48 -9.44 -1.64
N ILE A 155 -22.58 -8.74 -0.93
CA ILE A 155 -21.47 -9.35 -0.23
C ILE A 155 -22.02 -9.85 1.11
N ASP A 156 -22.27 -11.17 1.18
CA ASP A 156 -22.82 -11.82 2.36
C ASP A 156 -21.76 -12.81 2.91
N PHE A 157 -21.28 -12.52 4.11
CA PHE A 157 -20.32 -13.36 4.81
C PHE A 157 -20.94 -14.51 5.58
N PHE A 158 -22.28 -14.50 5.77
CA PHE A 158 -22.98 -15.45 6.61
C PHE A 158 -23.81 -16.47 5.82
N LYS A 159 -23.80 -16.40 4.49
CA LYS A 159 -24.60 -17.30 3.63
C LYS A 159 -24.21 -18.78 3.67
N GLU A 160 -23.10 -19.11 4.30
CA GLU A 160 -22.66 -20.51 4.51
C GLU A 160 -22.98 -21.02 5.92
N ASP A 161 -23.50 -20.19 6.80
CA ASP A 161 -24.01 -20.67 8.08
C ASP A 161 -25.35 -21.36 7.86
N ILE A 162 -25.34 -22.68 7.97
CA ILE A 162 -26.52 -23.50 8.27
C ILE A 162 -27.30 -22.74 9.34
N GLY A 163 -28.55 -22.36 9.05
CA GLY A 163 -29.33 -21.54 9.99
C GLY A 163 -29.25 -22.11 11.40
N ILE A 164 -29.08 -21.26 12.40
CA ILE A 164 -28.92 -21.70 13.81
C ILE A 164 -30.00 -22.73 14.20
N ALA A 165 -31.23 -22.56 13.66
CA ALA A 165 -32.32 -23.52 13.84
C ALA A 165 -31.99 -24.91 13.27
N GLU A 166 -31.39 -24.96 12.05
CA GLU A 166 -30.99 -26.22 11.39
C GLU A 166 -29.77 -26.85 12.07
N ALA A 167 -28.83 -26.03 12.53
CA ALA A 167 -27.67 -26.50 13.33
C ALA A 167 -28.06 -27.03 14.71
N LEU A 168 -29.17 -26.54 15.27
CA LEU A 168 -29.72 -26.98 16.54
C LEU A 168 -30.77 -28.10 16.39
N GLY A 169 -31.12 -28.53 15.16
CA GLY A 169 -32.08 -29.56 14.90
C GLY A 169 -33.54 -29.19 15.31
N LEU A 170 -33.86 -27.87 15.26
CA LEU A 170 -35.17 -27.31 15.60
C LEU A 170 -36.04 -27.12 14.38
#